data_e0302d60a624c5a2255d6af2cebf57ab
#
_entry.id   e0302d60a624c5a2255d6af2cebf57ab
#
_cell.length_a   1.000
_cell.length_b   1.000
_cell.length_c   1.000
_cell.angle_alpha   90.00
_cell.angle_beta   90.00
_cell.angle_gamma   90.00
#
_symmetry.space_group_name_H-M   'P 1'
#
loop_
_entity.id
_entity.type
_entity.pdbx_description
1 polymer ?
#
loop_
_entity_poly.entity_id
_entity_poly.type
_entity_poly.pdbx_seq_one_letter_code
_entity_poly.pdbx_strand_id
1 'polypeptide(L)'
;MDNKILEIFIPGPAGRLEAKYYKSKKPTSPIALVLQPHPEYGGTMNNKVVVETFQTFVENDFSVCRVNFRGVGKSDGEFDNGQGELADAAAASANSPWPLSNSPSLLPTPLKFTLQTEKSFSTKV
;
A
#
# COMPACT_ATOMS: atom_id res chain seq x y z
N MET A 1 9.54 0.52 21.86
CA MET A 1 10.10 0.70 21.05
C MET A 1 9.62 1.24 19.93
N ASP A 2 10.15 1.91 19.35
CA ASP A 2 9.65 2.65 18.32
C ASP A 2 9.54 1.92 17.08
N ASN A 3 8.35 1.84 16.55
CA ASN A 3 8.15 1.34 15.21
C ASN A 3 8.22 2.55 14.30
N LYS A 4 9.35 2.69 13.65
CA LYS A 4 9.59 3.87 12.86
C LYS A 4 8.85 3.77 11.53
N ILE A 5 7.88 4.64 11.34
CA ILE A 5 7.08 4.67 10.13
C ILE A 5 7.53 5.85 9.27
N LEU A 6 7.89 5.55 8.03
CA LEU A 6 8.43 6.55 7.12
C LEU A 6 7.34 7.05 6.18
N GLU A 7 7.34 8.36 5.96
CA GLU A 7 6.49 8.96 4.93
C GLU A 7 7.29 9.01 3.65
N ILE A 8 6.78 8.40 2.61
CA ILE A 8 7.52 8.29 1.35
C ILE A 8 6.60 8.57 0.19
N PHE A 9 7.20 8.78 -0.98
CA PHE A 9 6.47 8.80 -2.24
C PHE A 9 6.96 7.65 -3.10
N ILE A 10 6.03 6.98 -3.74
CA ILE A 10 6.32 5.83 -4.58
C ILE A 10 5.98 6.21 -6.02
N PRO A 11 6.86 5.94 -6.98
CA PRO A 11 6.54 6.21 -8.38
C PRO A 11 5.35 5.37 -8.84
N GLY A 12 4.37 6.03 -9.44
CA GLY A 12 3.20 5.36 -10.00
C GLY A 12 2.97 5.81 -11.42
N PRO A 13 2.02 5.19 -12.11
CA PRO A 13 1.79 5.52 -13.54
C PRO A 13 1.29 6.94 -13.76
N ALA A 14 0.58 7.54 -12.81
CA ALA A 14 0.07 8.90 -12.96
C ALA A 14 0.90 9.90 -12.17
N GLY A 15 2.05 9.50 -11.63
CA GLY A 15 2.91 10.36 -10.85
C GLY A 15 3.18 9.76 -9.48
N ARG A 16 3.50 10.61 -8.50
CA ARG A 16 3.87 10.15 -7.18
C ARG A 16 2.65 9.64 -6.42
N LEU A 17 2.85 8.59 -5.64
CA LEU A 17 1.85 8.08 -4.74
C LEU A 17 2.32 8.30 -3.30
N GLU A 18 1.47 8.93 -2.50
CA GLU A 18 1.79 9.16 -1.10
C GLU A 18 1.64 7.86 -0.33
N ALA A 19 2.61 7.55 0.51
CA ALA A 19 2.60 6.28 1.23
C ALA A 19 3.26 6.39 2.58
N LYS A 20 2.93 5.45 3.46
CA LYS A 20 3.64 5.26 4.71
C LYS A 20 4.15 3.85 4.78
N TYR A 21 5.38 3.69 5.21
CA TYR A 21 6.08 2.43 5.14
C TYR A 21 6.77 2.10 6.46
N TYR A 22 6.65 0.84 6.85
CA TYR A 22 7.38 0.30 7.98
C TYR A 22 8.23 -0.87 7.52
N LYS A 23 9.53 -0.81 7.79
CA LYS A 23 10.43 -1.92 7.50
C LYS A 23 10.60 -2.73 8.77
N SER A 24 10.30 -4.02 8.71
CA SER A 24 10.45 -4.90 9.84
C SER A 24 11.89 -4.95 10.30
N LYS A 25 12.07 -5.15 11.60
CA LYS A 25 13.40 -5.35 12.15
C LYS A 25 13.97 -6.72 11.83
N LYS A 26 13.12 -7.63 11.38
CA LYS A 26 13.58 -8.97 11.03
C LYS A 26 14.10 -8.97 9.60
N PRO A 27 15.26 -9.60 9.36
CA PRO A 27 15.86 -9.53 8.03
C PRO A 27 15.06 -10.26 6.95
N THR A 28 14.23 -11.23 7.33
CA THR A 28 13.45 -11.97 6.35
C THR A 28 11.97 -11.88 6.66
N SER A 29 11.50 -10.67 6.80
CA SER A 29 10.08 -10.45 7.11
C SER A 29 9.21 -10.68 5.89
N PRO A 30 7.98 -11.13 6.08
CA PRO A 30 7.00 -11.07 4.98
C PRO A 30 6.64 -9.61 4.72
N ILE A 31 6.06 -9.35 3.55
CA ILE A 31 5.67 -8.00 3.17
C ILE A 31 4.17 -7.95 2.94
N ALA A 32 3.60 -6.78 3.16
CA ALA A 32 2.17 -6.56 2.99
C ALA A 32 1.93 -5.17 2.42
N LEU A 33 0.96 -5.06 1.54
CA LEU A 33 0.51 -3.79 1.01
C LEU A 33 -0.94 -3.62 1.39
N VAL A 34 -1.25 -2.53 2.09
CA VAL A 34 -2.61 -2.24 2.55
C VAL A 34 -3.19 -1.15 1.68
N LEU A 35 -4.32 -1.43 1.05
CA LEU A 35 -4.95 -0.51 0.12
C LEU A 35 -6.13 0.20 0.79
N GLN A 36 -6.39 1.41 0.33
CA GLN A 36 -7.46 2.24 0.88
C GLN A 36 -8.83 1.81 0.37
N PRO A 37 -9.90 2.22 1.05
CA PRO A 37 -11.25 2.07 0.51
C PRO A 37 -11.47 2.98 -0.68
N HIS A 38 -12.65 2.88 -1.28
CA HIS A 38 -12.99 3.60 -2.50
C HIS A 38 -12.79 5.11 -2.33
N PRO A 39 -12.01 5.73 -3.19
CA PRO A 39 -11.67 7.15 -3.02
C PRO A 39 -12.86 8.09 -3.04
N GLU A 40 -13.88 7.78 -3.85
CA GLU A 40 -15.04 8.66 -3.96
C GLU A 40 -16.01 8.53 -2.81
N TYR A 41 -15.76 7.59 -1.89
CA TYR A 41 -16.59 7.43 -0.71
C TYR A 41 -15.78 7.74 0.55
N GLY A 42 -14.84 8.67 0.43
CA GLY A 42 -14.05 9.11 1.57
C GLY A 42 -12.88 8.22 1.92
N GLY A 43 -12.53 7.29 1.03
CA GLY A 43 -11.41 6.39 1.30
C GLY A 43 -10.07 7.06 1.18
N THR A 44 -9.20 6.81 2.15
CA THR A 44 -7.81 7.24 2.11
C THR A 44 -6.98 6.22 2.88
N MET A 45 -5.67 6.32 2.77
CA MET A 45 -4.78 5.45 3.54
C MET A 45 -4.82 5.75 5.04
N ASN A 46 -5.51 6.83 5.44
CA ASN A 46 -5.58 7.22 6.84
C ASN A 46 -6.91 6.88 7.49
N ASN A 47 -7.79 6.16 6.79
CA ASN A 47 -9.00 5.68 7.41
C ASN A 47 -8.65 4.71 8.54
N LYS A 48 -9.50 4.67 9.55
CA LYS A 48 -9.20 3.92 10.76
C LYS A 48 -8.87 2.46 10.48
N VAL A 49 -9.66 1.81 9.63
CA VAL A 49 -9.43 0.40 9.34
C VAL A 49 -8.09 0.20 8.64
N VAL A 50 -7.73 1.10 7.73
CA VAL A 50 -6.45 1.02 7.04
C VAL A 50 -5.29 1.14 8.03
N VAL A 51 -5.38 2.13 8.91
CA VAL A 51 -4.32 2.36 9.89
C VAL A 51 -4.21 1.19 10.86
N GLU A 52 -5.33 0.66 11.31
CA GLU A 52 -5.30 -0.46 12.25
C GLU A 52 -4.80 -1.74 11.61
N THR A 53 -5.16 -1.97 10.34
CA THR A 53 -4.64 -3.12 9.61
C THR A 53 -3.13 -3.00 9.42
N PHE A 54 -2.68 -1.81 9.04
CA PHE A 54 -1.26 -1.53 8.92
C PHE A 54 -0.55 -1.83 10.24
N GLN A 55 -1.10 -1.33 11.34
CA GLN A 55 -0.48 -1.52 12.65
C GLN A 55 -0.42 -2.99 13.04
N THR A 56 -1.44 -3.76 12.69
CA THR A 56 -1.45 -5.18 12.97
C THR A 56 -0.30 -5.88 12.23
N PHE A 57 -0.06 -5.51 10.99
CA PHE A 57 1.07 -6.07 10.26
C PHE A 57 2.40 -5.66 10.90
N VAL A 58 2.50 -4.40 11.34
CA VAL A 58 3.71 -3.93 12.03
C VAL A 58 3.98 -4.80 13.25
N GLU A 59 2.94 -5.07 14.03
CA GLU A 59 3.08 -5.83 15.28
C GLU A 59 3.37 -7.30 15.05
N ASN A 60 3.14 -7.78 13.86
CA ASN A 60 3.42 -9.17 13.51
C ASN A 60 4.65 -9.33 12.64
N ASP A 61 5.53 -8.35 12.70
CA ASP A 61 6.86 -8.39 12.08
C ASP A 61 6.84 -8.39 10.55
N PHE A 62 5.78 -7.87 9.96
CA PHE A 62 5.77 -7.64 8.51
C PHE A 62 6.46 -6.32 8.20
N SER A 63 7.06 -6.27 7.02
CA SER A 63 7.33 -4.98 6.40
C SER A 63 6.07 -4.60 5.65
N VAL A 64 5.54 -3.41 5.88
CA VAL A 64 4.21 -3.09 5.40
C VAL A 64 4.14 -1.66 4.89
N CYS A 65 3.35 -1.48 3.85
CA CYS A 65 3.13 -0.18 3.23
C CYS A 65 1.65 0.06 3.10
N ARG A 66 1.21 1.29 3.37
CA ARG A 66 -0.12 1.72 3.01
C ARG A 66 0.01 2.92 2.11
N VAL A 67 -0.87 3.04 1.13
CA VAL A 67 -0.68 3.99 0.04
C VAL A 67 -2.00 4.66 -0.32
N ASN A 68 -1.93 5.93 -0.73
CA ASN A 68 -3.05 6.63 -1.32
C ASN A 68 -3.00 6.46 -2.83
N PHE A 69 -4.13 6.08 -3.41
CA PHE A 69 -4.26 6.02 -4.86
C PHE A 69 -4.15 7.41 -5.46
N ARG A 70 -4.01 7.45 -6.80
CA ARG A 70 -3.95 8.70 -7.54
C ARG A 70 -5.08 9.64 -7.14
N GLY A 71 -4.76 10.90 -7.03
CA GLY A 71 -5.75 11.92 -6.71
C GLY A 71 -6.16 11.99 -5.26
N VAL A 72 -5.65 11.13 -4.40
CA VAL A 72 -6.00 11.11 -2.98
C VAL A 72 -4.84 11.66 -2.17
N GLY A 73 -5.14 12.52 -1.21
CA GLY A 73 -4.11 13.12 -0.37
C GLY A 73 -3.06 13.82 -1.21
N LYS A 74 -1.81 13.46 -1.02
CA LYS A 74 -0.71 14.06 -1.75
C LYS A 74 -0.31 13.29 -3.00
N SER A 75 -1.09 12.29 -3.38
CA SER A 75 -0.81 11.52 -4.59
C SER A 75 -1.20 12.33 -5.83
N ASP A 76 -0.39 12.24 -6.88
CA ASP A 76 -0.67 12.90 -8.14
C ASP A 76 -1.78 12.19 -8.90
N GLY A 77 -2.32 12.85 -9.91
CA GLY A 77 -3.28 12.23 -10.80
C GLY A 77 -4.72 12.43 -10.36
N GLU A 78 -5.62 11.70 -10.99
CA GLU A 78 -7.05 11.80 -10.73
C GLU A 78 -7.68 10.42 -10.73
N PHE A 79 -8.78 10.29 -10.00
CA PHE A 79 -9.53 9.04 -9.93
C PHE A 79 -9.81 8.49 -11.33
N ASP A 80 -9.59 7.21 -11.52
CA ASP A 80 -9.71 6.59 -12.84
C ASP A 80 -10.57 5.33 -12.82
N ASN A 81 -11.66 5.38 -12.08
CA ASN A 81 -12.69 4.35 -12.10
C ASN A 81 -12.19 2.93 -11.82
N GLY A 82 -11.17 2.81 -11.04
CA GLY A 82 -10.65 1.53 -10.61
C GLY A 82 -9.50 0.99 -11.44
N GLN A 83 -9.44 1.31 -12.72
CA GLN A 83 -8.37 0.79 -13.57
C GLN A 83 -7.03 1.43 -13.26
N GLY A 84 -7.02 2.75 -13.16
CA GLY A 84 -5.80 3.44 -12.78
C GLY A 84 -5.37 3.09 -11.36
N GLU A 85 -6.34 2.93 -10.47
CA GLU A 85 -6.06 2.58 -9.10
C GLU A 85 -5.46 1.18 -8.99
N LEU A 86 -5.92 0.26 -9.82
CA LEU A 86 -5.32 -1.07 -9.85
C LEU A 86 -3.87 -0.99 -10.31
N ALA A 87 -3.61 -0.14 -11.31
CA ALA A 87 -2.23 0.08 -11.76
C ALA A 87 -1.38 0.73 -10.68
N ASP A 88 -1.98 1.62 -9.87
CA ASP A 88 -1.28 2.21 -8.74
C ASP A 88 -0.90 1.14 -7.71
N ALA A 89 -1.81 0.20 -7.44
CA ALA A 89 -1.53 -0.87 -6.50
C ALA A 89 -0.38 -1.73 -6.99
N ALA A 90 -0.37 -2.04 -8.29
CA ALA A 90 0.72 -2.81 -8.87
C ALA A 90 2.04 -2.06 -8.77
N ALA A 91 2.03 -0.76 -9.04
CA ALA A 91 3.22 0.07 -8.93
C ALA A 91 3.71 0.13 -7.48
N ALA A 92 2.81 0.28 -6.53
CA ALA A 92 3.19 0.30 -5.12
C ALA A 92 3.80 -1.05 -4.70
N SER A 93 3.24 -2.12 -5.20
CA SER A 93 3.80 -3.45 -4.92
C SER A 93 5.23 -3.56 -5.46
N ALA A 94 5.47 -3.07 -6.66
CA ALA A 94 6.78 -3.21 -7.30
C ALA A 94 7.81 -2.21 -6.79
N ASN A 95 7.37 -1.01 -6.45
CA ASN A 95 8.28 0.11 -6.21
C ASN A 95 8.44 0.53 -4.75
N SER A 96 7.75 -0.12 -3.82
CA SER A 96 7.95 0.18 -2.41
C SER A 96 9.35 -0.27 -1.99
N PRO A 97 9.92 0.37 -0.95
CA PRO A 97 11.29 0.05 -0.56
C PRO A 97 11.37 -1.21 0.31
N TRP A 98 10.83 -2.30 -0.22
CA TRP A 98 10.85 -3.57 0.51
C TRP A 98 12.28 -4.01 0.80
N PRO A 99 12.49 -4.80 1.85
CA PRO A 99 13.80 -5.43 2.04
C PRO A 99 14.17 -6.18 0.77
N LEU A 100 15.41 -6.07 0.35
CA LEU A 100 15.83 -6.60 -0.95
C LEU A 100 15.45 -8.06 -1.12
N SER A 101 15.65 -8.86 -0.07
CA SER A 101 15.36 -10.29 -0.12
C SER A 101 13.87 -10.59 -0.24
N ASN A 102 13.02 -9.60 0.01
CA ASN A 102 11.58 -9.76 -0.04
C ASN A 102 10.92 -8.88 -1.11
N SER A 103 11.72 -8.34 -2.00
CA SER A 103 11.19 -7.56 -3.11
C SER A 103 10.29 -8.43 -3.97
N PRO A 104 9.15 -7.91 -4.44
CA PRO A 104 8.26 -8.71 -5.27
C PRO A 104 8.92 -9.34 -6.47
N SER A 105 9.91 -8.68 -7.06
CA SER A 105 10.59 -9.21 -8.22
C SER A 105 11.45 -10.42 -7.89
N LEU A 106 11.73 -10.67 -6.60
CA LEU A 106 12.56 -11.79 -6.16
C LEU A 106 11.79 -12.83 -5.39
N LEU A 107 10.50 -12.62 -5.16
CA LEU A 107 9.72 -13.55 -4.36
C LEU A 107 9.19 -14.70 -5.22
N PRO A 108 9.27 -15.92 -4.72
CA PRO A 108 8.64 -17.04 -5.43
C PRO A 108 7.15 -17.09 -5.25
N THR A 109 6.61 -16.42 -4.23
CA THR A 109 5.18 -16.40 -3.96
C THR A 109 4.64 -15.00 -4.14
N PRO A 110 3.35 -14.86 -4.46
CA PRO A 110 2.78 -13.54 -4.64
C PRO A 110 2.82 -12.71 -3.37
N LEU A 111 2.86 -11.42 -3.57
CA LEU A 111 2.73 -10.46 -2.50
C LEU A 111 1.35 -10.61 -1.87
N LYS A 112 1.29 -10.41 -0.57
CA LYS A 112 0.00 -10.43 0.10
C LYS A 112 -0.63 -9.06 0.06
N PHE A 113 -1.89 -9.02 -0.35
CA PHE A 113 -2.64 -7.78 -0.41
C PHE A 113 -3.76 -7.81 0.59
N THR A 114 -4.09 -6.64 1.13
CA THR A 114 -5.27 -6.48 1.96
C THR A 114 -6.11 -5.36 1.39
N LEU A 115 -7.30 -5.69 0.93
CA LEU A 115 -8.26 -4.69 0.48
C LEU A 115 -9.15 -4.34 1.64
N GLN A 116 -9.39 -3.06 1.84
CA GLN A 116 -10.10 -2.60 3.02
C GLN A 116 -11.58 -2.89 2.98
N THR A 117 -12.18 -2.82 1.82
CA THR A 117 -13.58 -3.17 1.72
C THR A 117 -13.82 -3.84 0.40
N GLU A 118 -14.81 -4.68 0.38
CA GLU A 118 -15.19 -5.29 -0.86
C GLU A 118 -15.88 -4.33 -1.77
N LYS A 119 -16.27 -3.19 -1.27
CA LYS A 119 -16.88 -2.20 -2.11
C LYS A 119 -15.88 -1.31 -2.81
N SER A 120 -14.59 -1.52 -2.59
CA SER A 120 -13.64 -0.69 -3.27
C SER A 120 -13.72 -0.95 -4.76
N PHE A 121 -12.78 -1.66 -5.33
CA PHE A 121 -12.77 -1.81 -6.78
C PHE A 121 -13.02 -3.21 -7.26
N SER A 122 -13.14 -4.16 -6.35
CA SER A 122 -13.12 -5.56 -6.74
C SER A 122 -14.24 -5.93 -7.68
N THR A 123 -15.41 -5.36 -7.50
CA THR A 123 -16.53 -5.73 -8.34
C THR A 123 -16.45 -5.12 -9.71
N LYS A 124 -15.61 -4.13 -9.89
CA LYS A 124 -15.48 -3.47 -11.16
C LYS A 124 -14.29 -3.91 -11.96
N VAL A 125 -13.46 -4.68 -11.35
CA VAL A 125 -12.19 -5.08 -11.96
C VAL A 125 -12.16 -6.56 -12.35
#